data_36686301be2ed3b4eaefa0703d78ffd2
#
_entry.id   36686301be2ed3b4eaefa0703d78ffd2
#
_cell.length_a   1.000
_cell.length_b   1.000
_cell.length_c   1.000
_cell.angle_alpha   90.00
_cell.angle_beta   90.00
_cell.angle_gamma   90.00
#
_symmetry.space_group_name_H-M   'P 1'
#
loop_
_entity.id
_entity.type
_entity.pdbx_description
1 polymer ?
#
loop_
_entity_poly.entity_id
_entity_poly.type
_entity_poly.pdbx_seq_one_letter_code
_entity_poly.pdbx_strand_id
1 'polypeptide(L)'
;MLGGIKMNVLTMSECCKRKLDETYLVVYAIKNEINIKKGDYIEKSDIYTLVGVDIKGYRQLINVYQDKVNNSRYWLECFESLKARGLKSILFLSVDDNKNMKRTAKIAFPGVVFTDSITDIAPKFYKYTSEKDSKKLAGKLHDLYTQKTATDFKTSFDNFKKEYNNVIHQKLIEKYLSNTEGLYKYSVNIRQLLFKHSANIYLYDRIRISFNENKNYVKDLNEIYEKLGSIDDYFGFKSFKKREWTLILNDLIQLYPNIDFI
;
A
#
# COMPACT_ATOMS: atom_id res chain seq x y z
N MET A 1 -7.61 33.96 3.50
CA MET A 1 -8.60 32.96 3.97
C MET A 1 -8.72 31.90 2.88
N LEU A 2 -7.95 30.83 2.98
CA LEU A 2 -8.09 29.67 2.09
C LEU A 2 -9.18 28.79 2.72
N GLY A 3 -10.36 28.82 2.11
CA GLY A 3 -11.45 27.94 2.48
C GLY A 3 -11.07 26.49 2.26
N GLY A 4 -10.69 25.80 3.32
CA GLY A 4 -10.50 24.37 3.29
C GLY A 4 -11.84 23.71 2.93
N ILE A 5 -11.88 23.01 1.81
CA ILE A 5 -12.98 22.10 1.49
C ILE A 5 -12.94 21.04 2.59
N LYS A 6 -13.86 21.15 3.56
CA LYS A 6 -14.11 20.05 4.51
C LYS A 6 -14.55 18.84 3.67
N MET A 7 -13.66 17.89 3.46
CA MET A 7 -14.07 16.60 2.93
C MET A 7 -14.96 15.95 3.99
N ASN A 8 -16.21 15.68 3.62
CA ASN A 8 -17.12 14.93 4.47
C ASN A 8 -16.49 13.57 4.81
N VAL A 9 -16.46 13.26 6.10
CA VAL A 9 -16.08 11.95 6.62
C VAL A 9 -16.91 10.89 5.87
N LEU A 10 -16.25 10.09 5.02
CA LEU A 10 -16.94 9.03 4.29
C LEU A 10 -17.41 7.98 5.29
N THR A 11 -18.71 7.80 5.39
CA THR A 11 -19.26 6.65 6.13
C THR A 11 -18.89 5.35 5.42
N MET A 12 -18.92 4.22 6.13
CA MET A 12 -18.73 2.91 5.53
C MET A 12 -19.65 2.72 4.32
N SER A 13 -20.93 3.10 4.44
CA SER A 13 -21.92 2.96 3.37
C SER A 13 -21.54 3.77 2.12
N GLU A 14 -21.08 4.99 2.29
CA GLU A 14 -20.64 5.85 1.16
C GLU A 14 -19.38 5.32 0.50
N CYS A 15 -18.38 4.92 1.29
CA CYS A 15 -17.16 4.33 0.77
C CYS A 15 -17.44 3.05 -0.03
N CYS A 16 -18.27 2.14 0.49
CA CYS A 16 -18.58 0.87 -0.15
C CYS A 16 -19.44 1.01 -1.41
N LYS A 17 -20.21 2.09 -1.54
CA LYS A 17 -21.12 2.33 -2.69
C LYS A 17 -20.54 3.25 -3.75
N ARG A 18 -19.53 4.04 -3.39
CA ARG A 18 -18.94 5.02 -4.30
C ARG A 18 -18.42 4.34 -5.56
N LYS A 19 -18.72 4.94 -6.73
CA LYS A 19 -18.09 4.55 -8.00
C LYS A 19 -16.58 4.75 -7.89
N LEU A 20 -15.83 3.79 -8.34
CA LEU A 20 -14.37 3.84 -8.39
C LEU A 20 -13.90 4.34 -9.76
N ASP A 21 -12.70 4.86 -9.82
CA ASP A 21 -12.02 5.09 -11.09
C ASP A 21 -11.75 3.74 -11.78
N GLU A 22 -11.74 3.74 -13.10
CA GLU A 22 -11.53 2.52 -13.88
C GLU A 22 -10.13 1.93 -13.70
N THR A 23 -9.15 2.80 -13.44
CA THR A 23 -7.74 2.41 -13.27
C THR A 23 -7.12 3.09 -12.07
N TYR A 24 -6.48 2.29 -11.22
CA TYR A 24 -5.55 2.79 -10.22
C TYR A 24 -4.12 2.41 -10.59
N LEU A 25 -3.22 3.39 -10.55
CA LEU A 25 -1.79 3.16 -10.84
C LEU A 25 -1.14 2.30 -9.77
N VAL A 26 -1.44 2.60 -8.50
CA VAL A 26 -1.00 1.79 -7.37
C VAL A 26 -2.16 1.62 -6.41
N VAL A 27 -2.34 0.41 -5.91
CA VAL A 27 -3.18 0.12 -4.75
C VAL A 27 -2.28 -0.39 -3.64
N TYR A 28 -2.36 0.24 -2.48
CA TYR A 28 -1.68 -0.18 -1.26
C TYR A 28 -2.67 -0.94 -0.38
N ALA A 29 -2.41 -2.22 -0.13
CA ALA A 29 -3.15 -3.04 0.81
C ALA A 29 -2.44 -2.99 2.17
N ILE A 30 -2.81 -2.03 3.00
CA ILE A 30 -2.18 -1.75 4.30
C ILE A 30 -2.82 -2.67 5.34
N LYS A 31 -2.02 -3.60 5.87
CA LYS A 31 -2.45 -4.52 6.92
C LYS A 31 -2.25 -3.92 8.31
N ASN A 32 -3.29 -3.97 9.11
CA ASN A 32 -3.25 -3.67 10.54
C ASN A 32 -3.89 -4.80 11.33
N GLU A 33 -3.23 -5.27 12.38
CA GLU A 33 -3.82 -6.18 13.33
C GLU A 33 -4.47 -5.34 14.43
N ILE A 34 -5.77 -5.46 14.58
CA ILE A 34 -6.55 -4.68 15.56
C ILE A 34 -7.45 -5.58 16.39
N ASN A 35 -7.76 -5.11 17.57
CA ASN A 35 -8.73 -5.74 18.46
C ASN A 35 -10.14 -5.21 18.15
N ILE A 36 -11.09 -6.10 17.93
CA ILE A 36 -12.50 -5.77 17.70
C ILE A 36 -13.33 -6.32 18.86
N LYS A 37 -14.16 -5.48 19.49
CA LYS A 37 -15.06 -5.90 20.56
C LYS A 37 -16.26 -6.66 19.99
N LYS A 38 -16.49 -7.88 20.49
CA LYS A 38 -17.61 -8.76 20.11
C LYS A 38 -18.40 -9.12 21.38
N GLY A 39 -19.39 -8.29 21.73
CA GLY A 39 -20.11 -8.48 23.00
C GLY A 39 -19.14 -8.35 24.19
N ASP A 40 -18.97 -9.45 24.91
CA ASP A 40 -18.13 -9.48 26.13
C ASP A 40 -16.68 -9.91 25.89
N TYR A 41 -16.30 -10.27 24.66
CA TYR A 41 -14.93 -10.65 24.34
C TYR A 41 -14.30 -9.75 23.28
N ILE A 42 -12.97 -9.82 23.19
CA ILE A 42 -12.17 -9.10 22.20
C ILE A 42 -11.59 -10.10 21.22
N GLU A 43 -11.88 -9.91 19.95
CA GLU A 43 -11.32 -10.67 18.83
C GLU A 43 -10.20 -9.89 18.17
N LYS A 44 -9.03 -10.55 17.99
CA LYS A 44 -7.92 -10.01 17.23
C LYS A 44 -8.15 -10.26 15.75
N SER A 45 -8.01 -9.25 14.90
CA SER A 45 -8.42 -9.35 13.52
C SER A 45 -7.47 -8.60 12.59
N ASP A 46 -7.18 -9.20 11.45
CA ASP A 46 -6.43 -8.55 10.38
C ASP A 46 -7.36 -7.65 9.56
N ILE A 47 -7.05 -6.36 9.52
CA ILE A 47 -7.76 -5.38 8.73
C ILE A 47 -6.87 -4.91 7.59
N TYR A 48 -7.37 -4.99 6.37
CA TYR A 48 -6.73 -4.45 5.18
C TYR A 48 -7.43 -3.16 4.74
N THR A 49 -6.72 -2.05 4.82
CA THR A 49 -7.15 -0.77 4.26
C THR A 49 -6.59 -0.64 2.85
N LEU A 50 -7.45 -0.57 1.84
CA LEU A 50 -7.04 -0.39 0.45
C LEU A 50 -7.03 1.10 0.10
N VAL A 51 -5.86 1.62 -0.24
CA VAL A 51 -5.65 3.00 -0.67
C VAL A 51 -5.12 2.99 -2.10
N GLY A 52 -5.84 3.65 -3.01
CA GLY A 52 -5.47 3.79 -4.41
C GLY A 52 -4.84 5.14 -4.73
N VAL A 53 -3.94 5.15 -5.71
CA VAL A 53 -3.49 6.36 -6.40
C VAL A 53 -4.06 6.32 -7.81
N ASP A 54 -4.94 7.26 -8.12
CA ASP A 54 -5.59 7.36 -9.43
C ASP A 54 -4.64 7.88 -10.51
N ILE A 55 -5.11 7.91 -11.76
CA ILE A 55 -4.33 8.41 -12.92
C ILE A 55 -3.98 9.90 -12.81
N LYS A 56 -4.67 10.66 -11.98
CA LYS A 56 -4.40 12.09 -11.72
C LYS A 56 -3.44 12.30 -10.56
N GLY A 57 -3.06 11.21 -9.86
CA GLY A 57 -2.14 11.23 -8.72
C GLY A 57 -2.81 11.50 -7.37
N TYR A 58 -4.14 11.47 -7.30
CA TYR A 58 -4.84 11.63 -6.03
C TYR A 58 -4.93 10.30 -5.28
N ARG A 59 -4.80 10.39 -3.97
CA ARG A 59 -4.98 9.25 -3.07
C ARG A 59 -6.45 9.11 -2.69
N GLN A 60 -6.96 7.90 -2.77
CA GLN A 60 -8.35 7.59 -2.47
C GLN A 60 -8.44 6.37 -1.57
N LEU A 61 -9.29 6.44 -0.53
CA LEU A 61 -9.69 5.25 0.21
C LEU A 61 -10.60 4.40 -0.68
N ILE A 62 -10.17 3.21 -1.07
CA ILE A 62 -10.95 2.30 -1.92
C ILE A 62 -11.93 1.50 -1.09
N ASN A 63 -11.42 0.82 -0.05
CA ASN A 63 -12.24 0.03 0.87
C ASN A 63 -11.44 -0.42 2.10
N VAL A 64 -12.17 -0.97 3.08
CA VAL A 64 -11.59 -1.64 4.25
C VAL A 64 -12.16 -3.05 4.34
N TYR A 65 -11.30 -4.04 4.47
CA TYR A 65 -11.69 -5.45 4.57
C TYR A 65 -11.18 -6.08 5.85
N GLN A 66 -12.03 -6.84 6.52
CA GLN A 66 -11.65 -7.67 7.66
C GLN A 66 -11.35 -9.08 7.16
N ASP A 67 -10.09 -9.51 7.22
CA ASP A 67 -9.70 -10.85 6.78
C ASP A 67 -9.88 -11.88 7.91
N LYS A 68 -11.10 -12.37 8.05
CA LYS A 68 -11.46 -13.35 9.10
C LYS A 68 -10.99 -14.76 8.80
N VAL A 69 -10.84 -15.11 7.54
CA VAL A 69 -10.72 -16.51 7.10
C VAL A 69 -9.50 -16.77 6.21
N ASN A 70 -8.78 -15.74 5.84
CA ASN A 70 -7.58 -15.78 4.99
C ASN A 70 -7.69 -16.82 3.86
N ASN A 71 -8.77 -16.77 3.06
CA ASN A 71 -8.95 -17.66 1.93
C ASN A 71 -9.13 -16.94 0.59
N SER A 72 -8.87 -17.67 -0.48
CA SER A 72 -8.94 -17.11 -1.84
C SER A 72 -10.36 -16.72 -2.27
N ARG A 73 -11.39 -17.44 -1.83
CA ARG A 73 -12.78 -17.14 -2.19
C ARG A 73 -13.20 -15.77 -1.64
N TYR A 74 -12.91 -15.51 -0.38
CA TYR A 74 -13.18 -14.22 0.26
C TYR A 74 -12.53 -13.07 -0.52
N TRP A 75 -11.22 -13.19 -0.83
CA TRP A 75 -10.51 -12.15 -1.57
C TRP A 75 -11.02 -11.99 -3.01
N LEU A 76 -11.47 -13.07 -3.66
CA LEU A 76 -12.09 -12.95 -4.97
C LEU A 76 -13.40 -12.15 -4.89
N GLU A 77 -14.26 -12.45 -3.93
CA GLU A 77 -15.52 -11.71 -3.68
C GLU A 77 -15.22 -10.22 -3.37
N CYS A 78 -14.18 -9.91 -2.60
CA CYS A 78 -13.72 -8.54 -2.36
C CYS A 78 -13.35 -7.83 -3.68
N PHE A 79 -12.53 -8.44 -4.53
CA PHE A 79 -12.13 -7.83 -5.79
C PHE A 79 -13.29 -7.72 -6.80
N GLU A 80 -14.17 -8.70 -6.88
CA GLU A 80 -15.38 -8.61 -7.71
C GLU A 80 -16.31 -7.48 -7.25
N SER A 81 -16.39 -7.21 -5.94
CA SER A 81 -17.13 -6.06 -5.43
C SER A 81 -16.51 -4.72 -5.88
N LEU A 82 -15.18 -4.62 -6.00
CA LEU A 82 -14.51 -3.44 -6.54
C LEU A 82 -14.78 -3.29 -8.04
N LYS A 83 -14.78 -4.38 -8.79
CA LYS A 83 -15.12 -4.38 -10.23
C LYS A 83 -16.57 -3.94 -10.45
N ALA A 84 -17.50 -4.41 -9.64
CA ALA A 84 -18.91 -3.98 -9.69
C ALA A 84 -19.08 -2.47 -9.46
N ARG A 85 -18.13 -1.83 -8.77
CA ARG A 85 -18.06 -0.39 -8.55
C ARG A 85 -17.33 0.37 -9.65
N GLY A 86 -16.89 -0.28 -10.73
CA GLY A 86 -16.28 0.31 -11.90
C GLY A 86 -14.78 0.10 -12.06
N LEU A 87 -14.09 -0.50 -11.08
CA LEU A 87 -12.65 -0.76 -11.18
C LEU A 87 -12.36 -1.82 -12.24
N LYS A 88 -11.59 -1.49 -13.25
CA LYS A 88 -11.19 -2.39 -14.34
C LYS A 88 -9.73 -2.86 -14.23
N SER A 89 -8.85 -2.00 -13.72
CA SER A 89 -7.40 -2.24 -13.72
C SER A 89 -6.70 -1.72 -12.47
N ILE A 90 -5.74 -2.51 -12.00
CA ILE A 90 -4.72 -2.12 -11.01
C ILE A 90 -3.38 -2.42 -11.64
N LEU A 91 -2.51 -1.41 -11.85
CA LEU A 91 -1.19 -1.66 -12.44
C LEU A 91 -0.23 -2.26 -11.42
N PHE A 92 -0.17 -1.66 -10.23
CA PHE A 92 0.69 -2.13 -9.15
C PHE A 92 -0.12 -2.36 -7.88
N LEU A 93 0.05 -3.52 -7.26
CA LEU A 93 -0.53 -3.85 -5.97
C LEU A 93 0.58 -4.04 -4.94
N SER A 94 0.68 -3.11 -4.01
CA SER A 94 1.57 -3.21 -2.86
C SER A 94 0.85 -3.98 -1.75
N VAL A 95 1.35 -5.14 -1.41
CA VAL A 95 0.73 -6.05 -0.44
C VAL A 95 1.81 -6.84 0.30
N ASP A 96 1.52 -7.21 1.54
CA ASP A 96 2.34 -8.11 2.34
C ASP A 96 2.46 -9.52 1.73
N ASP A 97 2.78 -10.52 2.55
CA ASP A 97 2.90 -11.92 2.13
C ASP A 97 1.55 -12.67 1.99
N ASN A 98 0.41 -11.95 1.91
CA ASN A 98 -0.91 -12.58 1.73
C ASN A 98 -1.03 -13.26 0.36
N LYS A 99 -0.74 -14.57 0.33
CA LYS A 99 -0.75 -15.38 -0.89
C LYS A 99 -2.14 -15.49 -1.51
N ASN A 100 -3.19 -15.52 -0.68
CA ASN A 100 -4.57 -15.63 -1.15
C ASN A 100 -5.00 -14.34 -1.85
N MET A 101 -4.69 -13.18 -1.29
CA MET A 101 -4.92 -11.89 -1.94
C MET A 101 -4.15 -11.78 -3.27
N LYS A 102 -2.85 -12.13 -3.27
CA LYS A 102 -2.03 -12.10 -4.50
C LYS A 102 -2.58 -13.01 -5.60
N ARG A 103 -2.97 -14.24 -5.26
CA ARG A 103 -3.53 -15.20 -6.22
C ARG A 103 -4.82 -14.69 -6.85
N THR A 104 -5.73 -14.19 -6.04
CA THR A 104 -7.04 -13.72 -6.53
C THR A 104 -6.95 -12.38 -7.24
N ALA A 105 -6.03 -11.49 -6.84
CA ALA A 105 -5.77 -10.26 -7.57
C ALA A 105 -5.29 -10.52 -9.01
N LYS A 106 -4.45 -11.56 -9.25
CA LYS A 106 -4.07 -11.98 -10.61
C LYS A 106 -5.25 -12.42 -11.46
N ILE A 107 -6.27 -13.03 -10.84
CA ILE A 107 -7.48 -13.47 -11.55
C ILE A 107 -8.37 -12.27 -11.87
N ALA A 108 -8.61 -11.41 -10.86
CA ALA A 108 -9.50 -10.27 -10.99
C ALA A 108 -8.95 -9.16 -11.89
N PHE A 109 -7.62 -8.94 -11.85
CA PHE A 109 -6.91 -7.88 -12.57
C PHE A 109 -5.70 -8.48 -13.32
N PRO A 110 -5.91 -9.09 -14.50
CA PRO A 110 -4.84 -9.62 -15.32
C PRO A 110 -3.80 -8.54 -15.65
N GLY A 111 -2.52 -8.84 -15.45
CA GLY A 111 -1.43 -7.87 -15.66
C GLY A 111 -1.01 -7.10 -14.42
N VAL A 112 -1.69 -7.26 -13.28
CA VAL A 112 -1.27 -6.62 -12.02
C VAL A 112 0.16 -7.03 -11.63
N VAL A 113 0.98 -6.04 -11.31
CA VAL A 113 2.35 -6.24 -10.83
C VAL A 113 2.36 -6.11 -9.31
N PHE A 114 2.89 -7.13 -8.63
CA PHE A 114 3.04 -7.04 -7.18
C PHE A 114 4.31 -6.30 -6.80
N THR A 115 4.16 -5.48 -5.77
CA THR A 115 5.28 -4.82 -5.11
C THR A 115 5.27 -5.16 -3.63
N ASP A 116 6.42 -5.07 -3.01
CA ASP A 116 6.55 -5.33 -1.60
C ASP A 116 6.10 -4.10 -0.80
N SER A 117 5.40 -4.33 0.31
CA SER A 117 5.02 -3.26 1.23
C SER A 117 6.17 -2.96 2.18
N ILE A 118 6.94 -1.91 1.89
CA ILE A 118 8.11 -1.54 2.71
C ILE A 118 7.70 -1.07 4.10
N THR A 119 6.51 -0.48 4.26
CA THR A 119 5.97 -0.12 5.57
C THR A 119 5.78 -1.32 6.48
N ASP A 120 5.48 -2.49 5.89
CA ASP A 120 5.37 -3.73 6.64
C ASP A 120 6.72 -4.41 6.85
N ILE A 121 7.68 -4.14 5.97
CA ILE A 121 9.00 -4.78 5.95
C ILE A 121 9.93 -4.14 6.98
N ALA A 122 10.05 -2.81 6.98
CA ALA A 122 10.99 -2.10 7.84
C ALA A 122 10.82 -2.46 9.33
N PRO A 123 9.62 -2.48 9.93
CA PRO A 123 9.45 -2.90 11.32
C PRO A 123 9.87 -4.34 11.61
N LYS A 124 9.80 -5.24 10.62
CA LYS A 124 10.22 -6.63 10.80
C LYS A 124 11.74 -6.77 10.85
N PHE A 125 12.44 -5.98 10.05
CA PHE A 125 13.90 -5.88 10.14
C PHE A 125 14.33 -5.21 11.45
N TYR A 126 13.62 -4.18 11.92
CA TYR A 126 13.96 -3.45 13.14
C TYR A 126 13.96 -4.32 14.39
N LYS A 127 13.16 -5.38 14.43
CA LYS A 127 13.18 -6.35 15.54
C LYS A 127 14.53 -7.05 15.72
N TYR A 128 15.35 -7.09 14.68
CA TYR A 128 16.61 -7.84 14.64
C TYR A 128 17.82 -6.94 14.36
N THR A 129 17.63 -5.62 14.45
CA THR A 129 18.68 -4.62 14.26
C THR A 129 18.72 -3.65 15.43
N SER A 130 19.88 -3.07 15.72
CA SER A 130 19.99 -1.98 16.68
C SER A 130 19.24 -0.74 16.18
N GLU A 131 18.90 0.21 17.06
CA GLU A 131 18.25 1.46 16.66
C GLU A 131 19.09 2.24 15.62
N LYS A 132 20.41 2.25 15.80
CA LYS A 132 21.34 2.87 14.85
C LYS A 132 21.30 2.19 13.48
N ASP A 133 21.29 0.87 13.47
CA ASP A 133 21.26 0.09 12.22
C ASP A 133 19.89 0.16 11.55
N SER A 134 18.81 0.36 12.30
CA SER A 134 17.46 0.56 11.77
C SER A 134 17.36 1.83 10.91
N LYS A 135 17.97 2.94 11.36
CA LYS A 135 18.05 4.18 10.56
C LYS A 135 18.87 3.98 9.29
N LYS A 136 20.00 3.26 9.40
CA LYS A 136 20.84 2.90 8.25
C LYS A 136 20.09 2.02 7.25
N LEU A 137 19.34 1.03 7.74
CA LEU A 137 18.50 0.17 6.90
C LEU A 137 17.46 0.96 6.12
N ALA A 138 16.74 1.88 6.78
CA ALA A 138 15.75 2.74 6.13
C ALA A 138 16.38 3.58 5.00
N GLY A 139 17.55 4.16 5.24
CA GLY A 139 18.32 4.88 4.22
C GLY A 139 18.70 4.00 3.05
N LYS A 140 19.17 2.77 3.30
CA LYS A 140 19.54 1.83 2.23
C LYS A 140 18.36 1.34 1.40
N LEU A 141 17.20 1.10 2.03
CA LEU A 141 15.97 0.80 1.30
C LEU A 141 15.56 1.99 0.42
N HIS A 142 15.65 3.22 0.93
CA HIS A 142 15.40 4.41 0.14
C HIS A 142 16.36 4.52 -1.05
N ASP A 143 17.67 4.40 -0.80
CA ASP A 143 18.71 4.49 -1.83
C ASP A 143 18.53 3.43 -2.92
N LEU A 144 18.12 2.21 -2.53
CA LEU A 144 17.81 1.15 -3.47
C LEU A 144 16.79 1.60 -4.53
N TYR A 145 15.66 2.18 -4.12
CA TYR A 145 14.60 2.56 -5.05
C TYR A 145 14.87 3.87 -5.82
N THR A 146 15.81 4.68 -5.38
CA THR A 146 16.18 5.95 -6.02
C THR A 146 17.31 5.84 -7.03
N GLN A 147 17.88 4.64 -7.24
CA GLN A 147 18.90 4.39 -8.26
C GLN A 147 18.41 4.79 -9.66
N LYS A 148 19.27 5.48 -10.44
CA LYS A 148 18.86 6.03 -11.74
C LYS A 148 18.68 4.96 -12.80
N THR A 149 19.61 4.00 -12.87
CA THR A 149 19.61 2.97 -13.90
C THR A 149 19.15 1.61 -13.36
N ALA A 150 18.71 0.73 -14.25
CA ALA A 150 18.39 -0.65 -13.92
C ALA A 150 19.61 -1.40 -13.36
N THR A 151 20.79 -1.15 -13.93
CA THR A 151 22.05 -1.78 -13.49
C THR A 151 22.41 -1.34 -12.06
N ASP A 152 22.33 -0.03 -11.76
CA ASP A 152 22.63 0.48 -10.43
C ASP A 152 21.63 -0.06 -9.40
N PHE A 153 20.34 -0.15 -9.78
CA PHE A 153 19.31 -0.73 -8.92
C PHE A 153 19.62 -2.19 -8.57
N LYS A 154 19.94 -3.00 -9.58
CA LYS A 154 20.32 -4.40 -9.39
C LYS A 154 21.56 -4.53 -8.52
N THR A 155 22.61 -3.77 -8.81
CA THR A 155 23.85 -3.76 -8.03
C THR A 155 23.61 -3.36 -6.59
N SER A 156 22.80 -2.33 -6.35
CA SER A 156 22.43 -1.88 -4.99
C SER A 156 21.65 -2.95 -4.24
N PHE A 157 20.74 -3.67 -4.92
CA PHE A 157 19.98 -4.75 -4.29
C PHE A 157 20.88 -5.96 -3.94
N ASP A 158 21.81 -6.33 -4.81
CA ASP A 158 22.77 -7.39 -4.54
C ASP A 158 23.71 -7.03 -3.38
N ASN A 159 24.14 -5.76 -3.30
CA ASN A 159 24.91 -5.26 -2.17
C ASN A 159 24.10 -5.26 -0.87
N PHE A 160 22.82 -4.88 -0.94
CA PHE A 160 21.90 -4.97 0.20
C PHE A 160 21.79 -6.42 0.71
N LYS A 161 21.57 -7.38 -0.19
CA LYS A 161 21.51 -8.81 0.17
C LYS A 161 22.82 -9.31 0.81
N LYS A 162 23.98 -8.86 0.33
CA LYS A 162 25.29 -9.22 0.89
C LYS A 162 25.52 -8.62 2.26
N GLU A 163 25.12 -7.38 2.50
CA GLU A 163 25.31 -6.70 3.78
C GLU A 163 24.38 -7.29 4.88
N TYR A 164 23.17 -7.62 4.52
CA TYR A 164 22.18 -8.25 5.42
C TYR A 164 22.17 -9.77 5.23
N ASN A 165 23.35 -10.41 5.39
CA ASN A 165 23.58 -11.81 5.03
C ASN A 165 23.37 -12.83 6.17
N ASN A 166 22.98 -12.40 7.37
CA ASN A 166 22.66 -13.35 8.42
C ASN A 166 21.35 -14.12 8.11
N VAL A 167 21.20 -15.32 8.70
CA VAL A 167 20.09 -16.24 8.41
C VAL A 167 18.72 -15.58 8.60
N ILE A 168 18.56 -14.72 9.62
CA ILE A 168 17.31 -14.05 9.91
C ILE A 168 16.99 -13.03 8.81
N HIS A 169 17.96 -12.17 8.48
CA HIS A 169 17.79 -11.14 7.43
C HIS A 169 17.56 -11.78 6.06
N GLN A 170 18.24 -12.87 5.71
CA GLN A 170 17.99 -13.55 4.43
C GLN A 170 16.55 -14.09 4.34
N LYS A 171 16.03 -14.71 5.40
CA LYS A 171 14.62 -15.13 5.44
C LYS A 171 13.64 -13.94 5.32
N LEU A 172 13.97 -12.78 5.90
CA LEU A 172 13.16 -11.57 5.75
C LEU A 172 13.20 -11.03 4.32
N ILE A 173 14.39 -11.02 3.70
CA ILE A 173 14.56 -10.60 2.29
C ILE A 173 13.75 -11.51 1.38
N GLU A 174 13.89 -12.83 1.48
CA GLU A 174 13.14 -13.80 0.68
C GLU A 174 11.62 -13.63 0.86
N LYS A 175 11.17 -13.44 2.08
CA LYS A 175 9.75 -13.35 2.39
C LYS A 175 9.13 -12.02 1.98
N TYR A 176 9.80 -10.90 2.20
CA TYR A 176 9.22 -9.57 2.13
C TYR A 176 9.79 -8.68 1.03
N LEU A 177 10.92 -9.03 0.41
CA LEU A 177 11.52 -8.32 -0.71
C LEU A 177 11.56 -9.16 -1.99
N SER A 178 10.74 -10.22 -2.06
CA SER A 178 10.72 -11.16 -3.18
C SER A 178 10.31 -10.53 -4.52
N ASN A 179 9.53 -9.44 -4.49
CA ASN A 179 9.12 -8.74 -5.71
C ASN A 179 10.07 -7.59 -6.08
N THR A 180 10.97 -7.19 -5.17
CA THR A 180 11.86 -6.02 -5.38
C THR A 180 12.78 -6.21 -6.57
N GLU A 181 13.32 -7.42 -6.78
CA GLU A 181 14.21 -7.69 -7.92
C GLU A 181 13.53 -7.47 -9.27
N GLY A 182 12.24 -7.76 -9.37
CA GLY A 182 11.43 -7.51 -10.58
C GLY A 182 11.21 -6.04 -10.91
N LEU A 183 11.50 -5.13 -9.97
CA LEU A 183 11.26 -3.69 -10.16
C LEU A 183 12.42 -2.99 -10.89
N TYR A 184 13.60 -3.62 -11.05
CA TYR A 184 14.75 -2.99 -11.70
C TYR A 184 14.47 -2.62 -13.17
N LYS A 185 13.51 -3.27 -13.81
CA LYS A 185 13.10 -2.98 -15.20
C LYS A 185 12.31 -1.67 -15.35
N TYR A 186 11.77 -1.14 -14.27
CA TYR A 186 11.02 0.11 -14.29
C TYR A 186 11.94 1.32 -14.11
N SER A 187 11.54 2.45 -14.68
CA SER A 187 12.26 3.72 -14.50
C SER A 187 12.33 4.14 -13.03
N VAL A 188 13.25 5.03 -12.72
CA VAL A 188 13.37 5.61 -11.37
C VAL A 188 12.09 6.32 -10.95
N ASN A 189 11.37 6.97 -11.87
CA ASN A 189 10.12 7.67 -11.58
C ASN A 189 9.04 6.70 -11.10
N ILE A 190 8.88 5.56 -11.80
CA ILE A 190 7.93 4.51 -11.41
C ILE A 190 8.37 3.87 -10.09
N ARG A 191 9.65 3.54 -9.92
CA ARG A 191 10.12 2.99 -8.63
C ARG A 191 9.89 3.94 -7.48
N GLN A 192 10.06 5.25 -7.69
CA GLN A 192 9.73 6.26 -6.67
C GLN A 192 8.23 6.33 -6.39
N LEU A 193 7.35 6.18 -7.40
CA LEU A 193 5.91 6.05 -7.18
C LEU A 193 5.62 4.87 -6.25
N LEU A 194 6.22 3.72 -6.52
CA LEU A 194 6.03 2.51 -5.72
C LEU A 194 6.63 2.63 -4.32
N PHE A 195 7.71 3.35 -4.19
CA PHE A 195 8.46 3.51 -2.93
C PHE A 195 8.01 4.70 -2.10
N LYS A 196 7.38 5.76 -2.63
CA LYS A 196 7.12 7.02 -1.91
C LYS A 196 6.22 6.85 -0.68
N HIS A 197 6.83 6.20 0.29
CA HIS A 197 6.23 5.67 1.52
C HIS A 197 6.01 6.71 2.61
N SER A 198 6.60 7.90 2.51
CA SER A 198 6.34 8.93 3.52
C SER A 198 4.83 9.15 3.71
N ALA A 199 4.07 8.99 2.62
CA ALA A 199 2.62 9.03 2.67
C ALA A 199 2.00 7.78 3.29
N ASN A 200 2.56 6.58 3.02
CA ASN A 200 2.03 5.33 3.55
C ASN A 200 2.46 5.08 4.99
N ILE A 201 3.72 5.41 5.34
CA ILE A 201 4.19 5.38 6.74
C ILE A 201 3.31 6.31 7.56
N TYR A 202 3.03 7.51 7.06
CA TYR A 202 2.15 8.46 7.73
C TYR A 202 0.73 7.88 7.92
N LEU A 203 0.13 7.32 6.88
CA LEU A 203 -1.19 6.70 6.98
C LEU A 203 -1.17 5.50 7.94
N TYR A 204 -0.17 4.63 7.83
CA TYR A 204 0.00 3.48 8.70
C TYR A 204 0.11 3.91 10.16
N ASP A 205 0.96 4.88 10.46
CA ASP A 205 1.16 5.38 11.82
C ASP A 205 -0.08 6.09 12.34
N ARG A 206 -0.77 6.89 11.53
CA ARG A 206 -2.02 7.56 11.90
C ARG A 206 -3.12 6.56 12.17
N ILE A 207 -3.29 5.53 11.33
CA ILE A 207 -4.24 4.45 11.57
C ILE A 207 -3.89 3.73 12.87
N ARG A 208 -2.63 3.34 13.07
CA ARG A 208 -2.17 2.67 14.29
C ARG A 208 -2.39 3.50 15.54
N ILE A 209 -2.04 4.80 15.49
CA ILE A 209 -2.25 5.73 16.60
C ILE A 209 -3.74 5.87 16.88
N SER A 210 -4.56 6.11 15.87
CA SER A 210 -6.01 6.30 16.05
C SER A 210 -6.70 5.07 16.62
N PHE A 211 -6.20 3.86 16.36
CA PHE A 211 -6.71 2.62 16.94
C PHE A 211 -6.25 2.40 18.39
N ASN A 212 -5.12 2.97 18.77
CA ASN A 212 -4.58 2.84 20.14
C ASN A 212 -4.97 4.00 21.07
N GLU A 213 -5.51 5.11 20.53
CA GLU A 213 -5.98 6.23 21.33
C GLU A 213 -7.27 5.86 22.10
N ASN A 214 -7.18 5.84 23.43
CA ASN A 214 -8.29 5.72 24.40
C ASN A 214 -8.93 4.33 24.64
N LYS A 215 -8.81 3.36 23.76
CA LYS A 215 -9.28 1.98 23.98
C LYS A 215 -8.43 1.01 23.20
N ASN A 216 -8.07 -0.11 23.81
CA ASN A 216 -7.32 -1.16 23.13
C ASN A 216 -8.15 -1.96 22.10
N TYR A 217 -9.33 -1.46 21.69
CA TYR A 217 -10.20 -2.12 20.72
C TYR A 217 -11.09 -1.11 19.98
N VAL A 218 -11.60 -1.51 18.81
CA VAL A 218 -12.70 -0.85 18.10
C VAL A 218 -13.97 -1.69 18.20
N LYS A 219 -15.13 -1.03 18.06
CA LYS A 219 -16.43 -1.73 18.17
C LYS A 219 -16.74 -2.54 16.92
N ASP A 220 -16.52 -1.95 15.76
CA ASP A 220 -16.84 -2.54 14.46
C ASP A 220 -16.07 -1.84 13.31
N LEU A 221 -16.39 -2.23 12.08
CA LEU A 221 -15.81 -1.61 10.89
C LEU A 221 -16.26 -0.15 10.70
N ASN A 222 -17.44 0.27 11.16
CA ASN A 222 -17.87 1.66 11.04
C ASN A 222 -16.95 2.59 11.83
N GLU A 223 -16.60 2.21 13.06
CA GLU A 223 -15.62 2.98 13.86
C GLU A 223 -14.26 3.07 13.17
N ILE A 224 -13.85 2.04 12.41
CA ILE A 224 -12.64 2.10 11.59
C ILE A 224 -12.77 3.15 10.48
N TYR A 225 -13.90 3.18 9.77
CA TYR A 225 -14.13 4.19 8.73
C TYR A 225 -14.19 5.60 9.29
N GLU A 226 -14.83 5.81 10.44
CA GLU A 226 -14.85 7.11 11.13
C GLU A 226 -13.42 7.59 11.47
N LYS A 227 -12.60 6.69 12.02
CA LYS A 227 -11.20 6.98 12.33
C LYS A 227 -10.37 7.27 11.08
N LEU A 228 -10.59 6.55 9.98
CA LEU A 228 -9.95 6.83 8.70
C LEU A 228 -10.43 8.16 8.11
N GLY A 229 -11.71 8.48 8.24
CA GLY A 229 -12.27 9.75 7.82
C GLY A 229 -11.72 10.94 8.58
N SER A 230 -11.27 10.77 9.83
CA SER A 230 -10.60 11.83 10.60
C SER A 230 -9.17 12.15 10.09
N ILE A 231 -8.63 11.37 9.13
CA ILE A 231 -7.35 11.62 8.47
C ILE A 231 -7.59 12.46 7.20
N ASP A 232 -8.30 13.57 7.36
CA ASP A 232 -8.74 14.45 6.26
C ASP A 232 -7.60 14.98 5.37
N ASP A 233 -6.41 15.13 5.93
CA ASP A 233 -5.24 15.66 5.24
C ASP A 233 -4.52 14.64 4.36
N TYR A 234 -4.97 13.38 4.32
CA TYR A 234 -4.34 12.32 3.55
C TYR A 234 -5.05 11.99 2.24
N PHE A 235 -6.38 11.83 2.27
CA PHE A 235 -7.17 11.50 1.09
C PHE A 235 -7.51 12.76 0.28
N GLY A 236 -7.59 12.62 -1.04
CA GLY A 236 -7.84 13.74 -1.95
C GLY A 236 -6.62 14.61 -2.26
N PHE A 237 -5.45 14.30 -1.73
CA PHE A 237 -4.21 15.02 -2.00
C PHE A 237 -3.33 14.28 -3.00
N LYS A 238 -2.58 15.06 -3.78
CA LYS A 238 -1.58 14.52 -4.70
C LYS A 238 -0.33 14.09 -3.94
N SER A 239 0.14 12.89 -4.22
CA SER A 239 1.37 12.35 -3.65
C SER A 239 2.65 13.00 -4.21
N PHE A 240 2.53 13.69 -5.34
CA PHE A 240 3.68 14.19 -6.11
C PHE A 240 3.44 15.64 -6.57
N LYS A 241 4.53 16.39 -6.73
CA LYS A 241 4.49 17.69 -7.40
C LYS A 241 4.13 17.50 -8.88
N LYS A 242 3.52 18.51 -9.51
CA LYS A 242 3.07 18.46 -10.92
C LYS A 242 4.16 17.94 -11.86
N ARG A 243 5.40 18.45 -11.76
CA ARG A 243 6.52 18.03 -12.62
C ARG A 243 6.89 16.56 -12.43
N GLU A 244 6.98 16.08 -11.18
CA GLU A 244 7.28 14.69 -10.88
C GLU A 244 6.18 13.76 -11.43
N TRP A 245 4.92 14.17 -11.28
CA TRP A 245 3.78 13.41 -11.79
C TRP A 245 3.79 13.28 -13.31
N THR A 246 4.11 14.36 -14.04
CA THR A 246 4.24 14.32 -15.50
C THR A 246 5.29 13.29 -15.95
N LEU A 247 6.44 13.23 -15.27
CA LEU A 247 7.48 12.24 -15.60
C LEU A 247 7.01 10.80 -15.35
N ILE A 248 6.30 10.56 -14.24
CA ILE A 248 5.72 9.25 -13.92
C ILE A 248 4.71 8.84 -15.00
N LEU A 249 3.80 9.75 -15.38
CA LEU A 249 2.78 9.48 -16.41
C LEU A 249 3.41 9.16 -17.76
N ASN A 250 4.41 9.93 -18.19
CA ASN A 250 5.10 9.68 -19.46
C ASN A 250 5.71 8.27 -19.50
N ASP A 251 6.34 7.85 -18.39
CA ASP A 251 6.91 6.50 -18.31
C ASP A 251 5.82 5.41 -18.31
N LEU A 252 4.67 5.67 -17.65
CA LEU A 252 3.55 4.72 -17.61
C LEU A 252 2.84 4.61 -18.95
N ILE A 253 2.64 5.71 -19.69
CA ILE A 253 2.05 5.72 -21.02
C ILE A 253 2.88 4.85 -21.99
N GLN A 254 4.21 4.93 -21.90
CA GLN A 254 5.09 4.09 -22.72
C GLN A 254 4.97 2.59 -22.39
N LEU A 255 4.78 2.26 -21.13
CA LEU A 255 4.68 0.86 -20.67
C LEU A 255 3.29 0.26 -20.86
N TYR A 256 2.26 1.07 -20.82
CA TYR A 256 0.85 0.65 -20.85
C TYR A 256 0.06 1.44 -21.91
N PRO A 257 0.39 1.31 -23.21
CA PRO A 257 -0.18 2.14 -24.28
C PRO A 257 -1.70 1.96 -24.46
N ASN A 258 -2.26 0.88 -23.93
CA ASN A 258 -3.69 0.56 -24.01
C ASN A 258 -4.53 1.14 -22.86
N ILE A 259 -3.90 1.85 -21.93
CA ILE A 259 -4.59 2.50 -20.81
C ILE A 259 -4.74 3.99 -21.11
N ASP A 260 -5.96 4.48 -21.00
CA ASP A 260 -6.24 5.90 -21.11
C ASP A 260 -5.77 6.62 -19.84
N PHE A 261 -4.74 7.45 -19.97
CA PHE A 261 -4.17 8.25 -18.90
C PHE A 261 -4.55 9.74 -18.98
N ILE A 262 -5.44 10.12 -19.93
CA ILE A 262 -5.79 11.52 -20.21
C ILE A 262 -7.22 11.81 -19.80
#